data_c557dadb973210a61a252de2c81d9233
#
_entry.id   c557dadb973210a61a252de2c81d9233
#
_cell.length_a   1.000
_cell.length_b   1.000
_cell.length_c   1.000
_cell.angle_alpha   90.00
_cell.angle_beta   90.00
_cell.angle_gamma   90.00
#
_symmetry.space_group_name_H-M   'P 1'
#
loop_
_entity.id
_entity.type
_entity.pdbx_description
1 polymer ?
#
loop_
_entity_poly.entity_id
_entity_poly.type
_entity_poly.pdbx_seq_one_letter_code
_entity_poly.pdbx_strand_id
1 'polypeptide(L)'
;MTNQLLLSAELRAKVDAVVEQSFCACEKHYKQKFNRPEIRYNIRNTNGGEAWHQQNLIRLNLTFLVENEEDFLEQTVPHEVAHLVAHAVYDSKPMNGKKVRPHGPEWKEVCGVLGIKPRVKHTYNLTSLDLVRVKRVRATKTTKGKLLDLVKRLGKLEENERLELYSMLRNEGML
;
A
#
# COMPACT_ATOMS: atom_id res chain seq x y z
N MET A 1 3.64 4.89 23.56
CA MET A 1 2.85 5.96 22.90
C MET A 1 2.93 5.70 21.41
N THR A 2 1.85 5.25 20.79
CA THR A 2 1.77 5.04 19.34
C THR A 2 1.84 6.40 18.67
N ASN A 3 2.95 6.69 18.03
CA ASN A 3 3.13 7.88 17.21
C ASN A 3 2.19 7.74 16.00
N GLN A 4 0.96 8.26 16.12
CA GLN A 4 -0.01 8.23 15.05
C GLN A 4 0.46 9.28 14.03
N LEU A 5 1.01 8.82 12.90
CA LEU A 5 1.34 9.70 11.77
C LEU A 5 0.08 10.46 11.38
N LEU A 6 0.11 11.77 11.57
CA LEU A 6 -0.98 12.67 11.19
C LEU A 6 -0.70 13.18 9.78
N LEU A 7 -1.67 13.00 8.90
CA LEU A 7 -1.65 13.61 7.57
C LEU A 7 -1.75 15.12 7.74
N SER A 8 -0.69 15.87 7.39
CA SER A 8 -0.73 17.32 7.39
C SER A 8 -1.65 17.84 6.28
N ALA A 9 -2.25 19.02 6.50
CA ALA A 9 -3.06 19.69 5.47
C ALA A 9 -2.24 20.00 4.21
N GLU A 10 -0.97 20.37 4.39
CA GLU A 10 -0.04 20.63 3.28
C GLU A 10 0.22 19.37 2.44
N LEU A 11 0.53 18.22 3.08
CA LEU A 11 0.79 16.98 2.37
C LEU A 11 -0.46 16.49 1.63
N ARG A 12 -1.64 16.68 2.24
CA ARG A 12 -2.91 16.39 1.59
C ARG A 12 -3.10 17.24 0.33
N ALA A 13 -2.85 18.55 0.44
CA ALA A 13 -2.96 19.47 -0.69
C ALA A 13 -2.00 19.11 -1.84
N LYS A 14 -0.79 18.63 -1.53
CA LYS A 14 0.16 18.13 -2.53
C LYS A 14 -0.38 16.90 -3.26
N VAL A 15 -0.93 15.92 -2.53
CA VAL A 15 -1.56 14.74 -3.15
C VAL A 15 -2.73 15.16 -4.05
N ASP A 16 -3.63 16.00 -3.56
CA ASP A 16 -4.79 16.48 -4.31
C ASP A 16 -4.36 17.22 -5.59
N ALA A 17 -3.30 18.03 -5.53
CA ALA A 17 -2.73 18.71 -6.69
C ALA A 17 -2.17 17.75 -7.73
N VAL A 18 -1.44 16.70 -7.30
CA VAL A 18 -0.89 15.68 -8.22
C VAL A 18 -2.02 14.87 -8.87
N VAL A 19 -3.05 14.51 -8.11
CA VAL A 19 -4.23 13.84 -8.65
C VAL A 19 -4.91 14.70 -9.72
N GLU A 20 -5.15 15.98 -9.41
CA GLU A 20 -5.78 16.91 -10.36
C GLU A 20 -4.95 17.09 -11.63
N GLN A 21 -3.64 17.30 -11.51
CA GLN A 21 -2.73 17.43 -12.65
C GLN A 21 -2.75 16.17 -13.52
N SER A 22 -2.75 14.99 -12.90
CA SER A 22 -2.78 13.70 -13.59
C SER A 22 -4.08 13.53 -14.38
N PHE A 23 -5.22 13.83 -13.78
CA PHE A 23 -6.50 13.79 -14.49
C PHE A 23 -6.56 14.83 -15.61
N CYS A 24 -6.12 16.05 -15.38
CA CYS A 24 -6.07 17.08 -16.42
C CYS A 24 -5.23 16.66 -17.63
N ALA A 25 -4.07 16.03 -17.41
CA ALA A 25 -3.23 15.50 -18.48
C ALA A 25 -3.97 14.41 -19.29
N CYS A 26 -4.62 13.47 -18.60
CA CYS A 26 -5.41 12.43 -19.25
C CYS A 26 -6.64 13.00 -19.98
N GLU A 27 -7.36 13.94 -19.39
CA GLU A 27 -8.52 14.61 -20.03
C GLU A 27 -8.12 15.32 -21.33
N LYS A 28 -6.96 15.98 -21.31
CA LYS A 28 -6.41 16.62 -22.51
C LYS A 28 -6.07 15.60 -23.60
N HIS A 29 -5.50 14.45 -23.24
CA HIS A 29 -5.09 13.40 -24.15
C HIS A 29 -6.32 12.67 -24.74
N TYR A 30 -7.20 12.16 -23.87
CA TYR A 30 -8.35 11.34 -24.27
C TYR A 30 -9.57 12.15 -24.73
N LYS A 31 -9.54 13.50 -24.62
CA LYS A 31 -10.65 14.41 -24.98
C LYS A 31 -11.97 14.08 -24.26
N GLN A 32 -11.88 13.58 -23.03
CA GLN A 32 -13.06 13.27 -22.20
C GLN A 32 -12.82 13.69 -20.76
N LYS A 33 -13.89 13.86 -19.98
CA LYS A 33 -13.83 14.19 -18.56
C LYS A 33 -13.87 12.93 -17.72
N PHE A 34 -13.16 12.97 -16.58
CA PHE A 34 -13.12 11.91 -15.58
C PHE A 34 -13.62 12.43 -14.24
N ASN A 35 -14.38 11.60 -13.53
CA ASN A 35 -14.76 11.89 -12.15
C ASN A 35 -13.54 11.77 -11.24
N ARG A 36 -13.37 12.77 -10.34
CA ARG A 36 -12.29 12.73 -9.35
C ARG A 36 -12.60 11.69 -8.29
N PRO A 37 -11.60 10.87 -7.89
CA PRO A 37 -11.81 9.82 -6.89
C PRO A 37 -11.89 10.39 -5.48
N GLU A 38 -12.53 9.64 -4.59
CA GLU A 38 -12.27 9.78 -3.15
C GLU A 38 -10.87 9.29 -2.84
N ILE A 39 -10.14 9.98 -1.92
CA ILE A 39 -8.79 9.59 -1.48
C ILE A 39 -8.84 9.23 0.00
N ARG A 40 -8.37 8.02 0.33
CA ARG A 40 -8.27 7.51 1.71
C ARG A 40 -6.84 7.11 2.04
N TYR A 41 -6.38 7.47 3.22
CA TYR A 41 -5.03 7.20 3.74
C TYR A 41 -5.07 6.07 4.77
N ASN A 42 -5.51 4.88 4.36
CA ASN A 42 -5.82 3.78 5.29
C ASN A 42 -5.17 2.44 4.92
N ILE A 43 -4.19 2.42 4.03
CA ILE A 43 -3.37 1.24 3.77
C ILE A 43 -2.37 1.08 4.91
N ARG A 44 -2.29 -0.13 5.47
CA ARG A 44 -1.38 -0.50 6.57
C ARG A 44 -0.52 -1.72 6.26
N ASN A 45 -0.57 -2.21 5.03
CA ASN A 45 0.27 -3.30 4.54
C ASN A 45 1.46 -2.75 3.73
N THR A 46 2.14 -3.60 2.96
CA THR A 46 3.28 -3.23 2.13
C THR A 46 2.92 -2.63 0.77
N ASN A 47 1.65 -2.34 0.50
CA ASN A 47 1.24 -1.67 -0.73
C ASN A 47 1.39 -0.15 -0.55
N GLY A 48 1.91 0.55 -1.56
CA GLY A 48 1.98 2.01 -1.58
C GLY A 48 0.60 2.65 -1.82
N GLY A 49 -0.11 2.14 -2.83
CA GLY A 49 -1.44 2.57 -3.21
C GLY A 49 -2.32 1.41 -3.68
N GLU A 50 -3.60 1.68 -3.83
CA GLU A 50 -4.61 0.79 -4.39
C GLU A 50 -5.70 1.63 -5.08
N ALA A 51 -5.97 1.36 -6.35
CA ALA A 51 -7.06 1.98 -7.10
C ALA A 51 -8.27 1.04 -7.22
N TRP A 52 -9.42 1.50 -6.79
CA TRP A 52 -10.67 0.75 -6.82
C TRP A 52 -11.63 1.41 -7.82
N HIS A 53 -11.50 1.00 -9.08
CA HIS A 53 -12.22 1.64 -10.21
C HIS A 53 -13.75 1.62 -10.07
N GLN A 54 -14.33 0.54 -9.54
CA GLN A 54 -15.78 0.45 -9.35
C GLN A 54 -16.34 1.46 -8.35
N GLN A 55 -15.56 1.82 -7.32
CA GLN A 55 -15.94 2.80 -6.31
C GLN A 55 -15.39 4.19 -6.60
N ASN A 56 -14.61 4.36 -7.67
CA ASN A 56 -13.84 5.58 -7.95
C ASN A 56 -13.06 6.06 -6.72
N LEU A 57 -12.25 5.17 -6.14
CA LEU A 57 -11.54 5.37 -4.89
C LEU A 57 -10.06 5.05 -5.05
N ILE A 58 -9.20 5.92 -4.54
CA ILE A 58 -7.77 5.68 -4.34
C ILE A 58 -7.49 5.54 -2.84
N ARG A 59 -6.79 4.48 -2.46
CA ARG A 59 -6.29 4.29 -1.11
C ARG A 59 -4.78 4.43 -1.12
N LEU A 60 -4.22 5.15 -0.16
CA LEU A 60 -2.79 5.44 -0.05
C LEU A 60 -2.24 4.98 1.30
N ASN A 61 -0.96 4.62 1.30
CA ASN A 61 -0.22 4.28 2.52
C ASN A 61 0.43 5.54 3.09
N LEU A 62 -0.14 6.04 4.19
CA LEU A 62 0.35 7.27 4.82
C LEU A 62 1.81 7.17 5.28
N THR A 63 2.24 6.00 5.78
CA THR A 63 3.61 5.78 6.22
C THR A 63 4.59 5.96 5.05
N PHE A 64 4.34 5.31 3.93
CA PHE A 64 5.20 5.45 2.76
C PHE A 64 5.17 6.86 2.16
N LEU A 65 3.99 7.49 2.14
CA LEU A 65 3.85 8.87 1.68
C LEU A 65 4.72 9.84 2.51
N VAL A 66 4.71 9.72 3.85
CA VAL A 66 5.49 10.60 4.72
C VAL A 66 6.99 10.32 4.63
N GLU A 67 7.39 9.06 4.48
CA GLU A 67 8.79 8.65 4.46
C GLU A 67 9.47 8.83 3.09
N ASN A 68 8.67 8.87 2.01
CA ASN A 68 9.17 8.89 0.63
C ASN A 68 8.37 9.91 -0.21
N GLU A 69 8.09 11.10 0.35
CA GLU A 69 7.15 12.07 -0.19
C GLU A 69 7.35 12.33 -1.69
N GLU A 70 8.58 12.65 -2.11
CA GLU A 70 8.89 13.02 -3.48
C GLU A 70 8.59 11.89 -4.47
N ASP A 71 9.20 10.70 -4.30
CA ASP A 71 8.95 9.54 -5.18
C ASP A 71 7.49 9.05 -5.10
N PHE A 72 6.85 9.19 -3.93
CA PHE A 72 5.45 8.82 -3.76
C PHE A 72 4.51 9.72 -4.57
N LEU A 73 4.75 11.03 -4.55
CA LEU A 73 3.97 12.01 -5.33
C LEU A 73 4.27 11.90 -6.82
N GLU A 74 5.53 11.65 -7.21
CA GLU A 74 5.91 11.54 -8.61
C GLU A 74 5.52 10.23 -9.27
N GLN A 75 5.46 9.13 -8.52
CA GLN A 75 5.27 7.80 -9.08
C GLN A 75 4.00 7.11 -8.56
N THR A 76 3.79 7.01 -7.22
CA THR A 76 2.70 6.21 -6.67
C THR A 76 1.34 6.85 -6.88
N VAL A 77 1.20 8.15 -6.63
CA VAL A 77 -0.11 8.82 -6.82
C VAL A 77 -0.56 8.77 -8.28
N PRO A 78 0.28 9.14 -9.29
CA PRO A 78 -0.10 9.01 -10.69
C PRO A 78 -0.30 7.56 -11.14
N HIS A 79 0.41 6.59 -10.56
CA HIS A 79 0.20 5.16 -10.81
C HIS A 79 -1.23 4.73 -10.49
N GLU A 80 -1.78 5.16 -9.35
CA GLU A 80 -3.16 4.84 -8.97
C GLU A 80 -4.19 5.59 -9.84
N VAL A 81 -3.89 6.83 -10.23
CA VAL A 81 -4.72 7.54 -11.23
C VAL A 81 -4.72 6.80 -12.56
N ALA A 82 -3.55 6.28 -13.00
CA ALA A 82 -3.45 5.52 -14.25
C ALA A 82 -4.36 4.28 -14.25
N HIS A 83 -4.52 3.59 -13.10
CA HIS A 83 -5.45 2.48 -12.98
C HIS A 83 -6.91 2.91 -13.20
N LEU A 84 -7.35 4.01 -12.58
CA LEU A 84 -8.72 4.51 -12.73
C LEU A 84 -8.99 4.95 -14.18
N VAL A 85 -8.07 5.70 -14.77
CA VAL A 85 -8.20 6.18 -16.15
C VAL A 85 -8.19 5.02 -17.14
N ALA A 86 -7.30 4.03 -16.98
CA ALA A 86 -7.26 2.87 -17.87
C ALA A 86 -8.60 2.14 -17.89
N HIS A 87 -9.23 1.92 -16.74
CA HIS A 87 -10.58 1.33 -16.68
C HIS A 87 -11.64 2.24 -17.30
N ALA A 88 -11.62 3.55 -17.01
CA ALA A 88 -12.59 4.49 -17.55
C ALA A 88 -12.55 4.61 -19.09
N VAL A 89 -11.35 4.47 -19.68
CA VAL A 89 -11.15 4.59 -21.13
C VAL A 89 -11.40 3.26 -21.85
N TYR A 90 -10.94 2.15 -21.27
CA TYR A 90 -10.79 0.88 -22.00
C TYR A 90 -11.73 -0.23 -21.59
N ASP A 91 -12.53 -0.12 -20.51
CA ASP A 91 -13.44 -1.20 -20.09
C ASP A 91 -14.48 -1.55 -21.17
N SER A 92 -14.96 -0.55 -21.93
CA SER A 92 -15.90 -0.75 -23.04
C SER A 92 -15.23 -1.15 -24.35
N LYS A 93 -13.95 -0.78 -24.55
CA LYS A 93 -13.17 -1.03 -25.77
C LYS A 93 -11.72 -1.36 -25.43
N PRO A 94 -11.44 -2.53 -24.86
CA PRO A 94 -10.07 -2.90 -24.48
C PRO A 94 -9.18 -3.06 -25.71
N MET A 95 -7.92 -2.63 -25.60
CA MET A 95 -6.96 -2.59 -26.72
C MET A 95 -6.80 -3.94 -27.43
N ASN A 96 -6.87 -5.04 -26.69
CA ASN A 96 -6.67 -6.40 -27.22
C ASN A 96 -7.97 -7.24 -27.19
N GLY A 97 -9.15 -6.62 -27.12
CA GLY A 97 -10.43 -7.33 -27.02
C GLY A 97 -10.60 -8.15 -25.73
N LYS A 98 -9.72 -7.96 -24.74
CA LYS A 98 -9.73 -8.64 -23.43
C LYS A 98 -9.95 -7.62 -22.34
N LYS A 99 -10.51 -8.05 -21.21
CA LYS A 99 -10.69 -7.18 -20.03
C LYS A 99 -9.39 -6.47 -19.67
N VAL A 100 -9.51 -5.20 -19.30
CA VAL A 100 -8.39 -4.41 -18.75
C VAL A 100 -7.77 -5.16 -17.58
N ARG A 101 -6.45 -5.31 -17.63
CA ARG A 101 -5.69 -6.03 -16.59
C ARG A 101 -4.88 -5.04 -15.77
N PRO A 102 -4.72 -5.27 -14.46
CA PRO A 102 -3.76 -4.52 -13.67
C PRO A 102 -2.38 -4.57 -14.36
N HIS A 103 -1.76 -3.39 -14.54
CA HIS A 103 -0.46 -3.23 -15.20
C HIS A 103 -0.39 -3.78 -16.65
N GLY A 104 -1.56 -3.93 -17.30
CA GLY A 104 -1.70 -4.32 -18.70
C GLY A 104 -1.25 -3.23 -19.68
N PRO A 105 -1.45 -3.47 -21.00
CA PRO A 105 -1.08 -2.48 -22.03
C PRO A 105 -1.84 -1.17 -21.87
N GLU A 106 -3.12 -1.21 -21.48
CA GLU A 106 -3.97 -0.05 -21.28
C GLU A 106 -3.42 0.84 -20.14
N TRP A 107 -3.06 0.24 -19.01
CA TRP A 107 -2.44 0.95 -17.90
C TRP A 107 -1.08 1.53 -18.27
N LYS A 108 -0.24 0.77 -19.01
CA LYS A 108 1.09 1.26 -19.47
C LYS A 108 0.97 2.45 -20.40
N GLU A 109 -0.03 2.45 -21.24
CA GLU A 109 -0.31 3.56 -22.15
C GLU A 109 -0.65 4.81 -21.35
N VAL A 110 -1.54 4.70 -20.34
CA VAL A 110 -1.86 5.83 -19.46
C VAL A 110 -0.63 6.30 -18.67
N CYS A 111 0.23 5.39 -18.20
CA CYS A 111 1.52 5.78 -17.59
C CYS A 111 2.37 6.63 -18.55
N GLY A 112 2.39 6.29 -19.84
CA GLY A 112 3.06 7.07 -20.88
C GLY A 112 2.48 8.48 -21.01
N VAL A 113 1.15 8.62 -20.98
CA VAL A 113 0.47 9.94 -20.99
C VAL A 113 0.84 10.78 -19.77
N LEU A 114 0.99 10.14 -18.60
CA LEU A 114 1.38 10.79 -17.36
C LEU A 114 2.89 11.03 -17.21
N GLY A 115 3.70 10.50 -18.14
CA GLY A 115 5.16 10.63 -18.08
C GLY A 115 5.82 9.84 -16.94
N ILE A 116 5.12 8.86 -16.37
CA ILE A 116 5.64 8.04 -15.28
C ILE A 116 6.19 6.71 -15.77
N LYS A 117 7.15 6.15 -15.00
CA LYS A 117 7.69 4.82 -15.30
C LYS A 117 6.65 3.74 -14.94
N PRO A 118 6.35 2.77 -15.84
CA PRO A 118 5.37 1.72 -15.55
C PRO A 118 5.94 0.67 -14.58
N ARG A 119 6.26 1.07 -13.35
CA ARG A 119 6.76 0.20 -12.28
C ARG A 119 5.60 -0.50 -11.60
N VAL A 120 5.62 -1.83 -11.55
CA VAL A 120 4.60 -2.65 -10.87
C VAL A 120 4.79 -2.68 -9.36
N LYS A 121 6.02 -2.46 -8.89
CA LYS A 121 6.38 -2.47 -7.46
C LYS A 121 7.18 -1.22 -7.13
N HIS A 122 6.88 -0.63 -5.98
CA HIS A 122 7.74 0.41 -5.40
C HIS A 122 8.98 -0.21 -4.73
N THR A 123 10.02 0.60 -4.54
CA THR A 123 11.29 0.22 -3.87
C THR A 123 11.43 0.91 -2.52
N TYR A 124 10.30 1.25 -1.87
CA TYR A 124 10.32 1.95 -0.59
C TYR A 124 11.01 1.16 0.50
N ASN A 125 11.74 1.86 1.36
CA ASN A 125 12.36 1.25 2.53
C ASN A 125 11.25 0.87 3.53
N LEU A 126 11.22 -0.39 3.96
CA LEU A 126 10.17 -0.94 4.83
C LEU A 126 10.50 -0.84 6.32
N THR A 127 11.61 -0.17 6.70
CA THR A 127 12.12 -0.15 8.07
C THR A 127 11.08 0.27 9.11
N SER A 128 10.25 1.27 8.81
CA SER A 128 9.20 1.72 9.74
C SER A 128 8.01 0.79 9.81
N LEU A 129 7.67 0.09 8.72
CA LEU A 129 6.61 -0.92 8.72
C LEU A 129 7.07 -2.23 9.38
N ASP A 130 8.36 -2.55 9.32
CA ASP A 130 8.90 -3.73 9.99
C ASP A 130 8.83 -3.61 11.52
N LEU A 131 8.89 -2.39 12.08
CA LEU A 131 8.66 -2.12 13.50
C LEU A 131 7.19 -2.33 13.92
N VAL A 132 6.24 -2.19 12.99
CA VAL A 132 4.79 -2.45 13.23
C VAL A 132 4.39 -3.87 12.80
N ARG A 133 5.24 -4.54 12.05
CA ARG A 133 5.06 -5.94 11.66
C ARG A 133 5.46 -6.86 12.81
N VAL A 134 4.67 -6.90 13.87
CA VAL A 134 4.43 -8.18 14.54
C VAL A 134 3.95 -9.10 13.41
N LYS A 135 4.86 -9.97 12.94
CA LYS A 135 4.53 -11.01 11.96
C LYS A 135 3.22 -11.63 12.42
N ARG A 136 2.10 -11.33 11.78
CA ARG A 136 0.95 -12.21 11.80
C ARG A 136 1.47 -13.49 11.20
N VAL A 137 2.01 -14.34 12.06
CA VAL A 137 2.34 -15.71 11.72
C VAL A 137 1.02 -16.28 11.21
N ARG A 138 0.88 -16.41 9.89
CA ARG A 138 -0.22 -17.18 9.33
C ARG A 138 -0.15 -18.51 10.05
N ALA A 139 -1.18 -18.82 10.84
CA ALA A 139 -1.32 -20.09 11.53
C ALA A 139 -1.51 -21.18 10.46
N THR A 140 -0.43 -21.59 9.82
CA THR A 140 -0.37 -22.79 8.99
C THR A 140 -0.31 -24.00 9.95
N LYS A 141 -0.64 -25.19 9.47
CA LYS A 141 -0.48 -26.46 10.25
C LYS A 141 0.89 -26.59 10.90
N THR A 142 1.92 -25.97 10.34
CA THR A 142 3.29 -25.86 10.85
C THR A 142 3.40 -25.04 12.15
N THR A 143 2.50 -24.06 12.37
CA THR A 143 2.52 -23.22 13.58
C THR A 143 2.11 -24.01 14.81
N LYS A 144 1.18 -24.96 14.67
CA LYS A 144 0.77 -25.85 15.76
C LYS A 144 1.93 -26.75 16.21
N GLY A 145 2.73 -27.24 15.27
CA GLY A 145 3.95 -28.02 15.56
C GLY A 145 5.02 -27.16 16.25
N LYS A 146 5.26 -25.94 15.78
CA LYS A 146 6.22 -25.01 16.39
C LYS A 146 5.79 -24.55 17.77
N LEU A 147 4.49 -24.30 17.97
CA LEU A 147 3.93 -23.96 19.29
C LEU A 147 4.09 -25.13 20.27
N LEU A 148 3.83 -26.35 19.82
CA LEU A 148 3.99 -27.55 20.63
C LEU A 148 5.47 -27.79 21.02
N ASP A 149 6.41 -27.52 20.10
CA ASP A 149 7.85 -27.61 20.36
C ASP A 149 8.31 -26.51 21.35
N LEU A 150 7.77 -25.29 21.20
CA LEU A 150 8.01 -24.20 22.14
C LEU A 150 7.51 -24.54 23.54
N VAL A 151 6.29 -25.06 23.65
CA VAL A 151 5.70 -25.50 24.94
C VAL A 151 6.53 -26.61 25.58
N LYS A 152 7.02 -27.56 24.79
CA LYS A 152 7.93 -28.63 25.27
C LYS A 152 9.27 -28.07 25.76
N ARG A 153 9.82 -27.06 25.10
CA ARG A 153 11.05 -26.38 25.52
C ARG A 153 10.84 -25.58 26.79
N LEU A 154 9.75 -24.82 26.89
CA LEU A 154 9.37 -24.08 28.11
C LEU A 154 9.15 -25.02 29.30
N GLY A 155 8.61 -26.24 29.05
CA GLY A 155 8.44 -27.27 30.08
C GLY A 155 9.74 -27.88 30.60
N LYS A 156 10.88 -27.66 29.91
CA LYS A 156 12.21 -28.13 30.33
C LYS A 156 13.05 -27.05 31.03
N LEU A 157 12.57 -25.79 31.05
CA LEU A 157 13.24 -24.71 31.74
C LEU A 157 13.01 -24.80 33.26
N GLU A 158 14.03 -24.48 34.02
CA GLU A 158 13.92 -24.28 35.45
C GLU A 158 12.99 -23.08 35.77
N GLU A 159 12.40 -23.10 36.97
CA GLU A 159 11.40 -22.10 37.37
C GLU A 159 11.91 -20.65 37.24
N ASN A 160 13.18 -20.42 37.60
CA ASN A 160 13.85 -19.11 37.49
C ASN A 160 13.96 -18.65 36.02
N GLU A 161 14.35 -19.55 35.10
CA GLU A 161 14.47 -19.27 33.67
C GLU A 161 13.09 -18.92 33.04
N ARG A 162 12.04 -19.58 33.51
CA ARG A 162 10.65 -19.26 33.08
C ARG A 162 10.23 -17.87 33.54
N LEU A 163 10.51 -17.51 34.78
CA LEU A 163 10.19 -16.19 35.33
C LEU A 163 10.92 -15.09 34.59
N GLU A 164 12.19 -15.29 34.27
CA GLU A 164 13.00 -14.34 33.52
C GLU A 164 12.44 -14.15 32.11
N LEU A 165 12.10 -15.24 31.41
CA LEU A 165 11.47 -15.20 30.09
C LEU A 165 10.10 -14.51 30.11
N TYR A 166 9.26 -14.77 31.13
CA TYR A 166 7.99 -14.07 31.32
C TYR A 166 8.15 -12.58 31.55
N SER A 167 9.18 -12.18 32.32
CA SER A 167 9.46 -10.76 32.55
C SER A 167 9.91 -10.05 31.26
N MET A 168 10.74 -10.70 30.45
CA MET A 168 11.17 -10.18 29.15
C MET A 168 9.99 -10.03 28.18
N LEU A 169 9.15 -11.06 28.03
CA LEU A 169 7.97 -11.02 27.14
C LEU A 169 6.97 -9.94 27.56
N ARG A 170 6.81 -9.71 28.86
CA ARG A 170 5.94 -8.66 29.40
C ARG A 170 6.50 -7.25 29.12
N ASN A 171 7.81 -7.08 29.24
CA ASN A 171 8.47 -5.80 28.96
C ASN A 171 8.43 -5.44 27.48
N GLU A 172 8.40 -6.43 26.60
CA GLU A 172 8.26 -6.25 25.15
C GLU A 172 6.79 -6.16 24.67
N GLY A 173 5.82 -6.22 25.59
CA GLY A 173 4.40 -6.11 25.26
C GLY A 173 3.85 -7.30 24.46
N MET A 174 4.49 -8.48 24.60
CA MET A 174 4.07 -9.71 23.92
C MET A 174 3.11 -10.55 24.77
N LEU A 175 2.89 -10.19 26.04
CA LEU A 175 1.94 -10.77 27.01
C LEU A 175 1.11 -9.70 27.67
#